data_762307581e359b1cfb3ad1a258443417
#
_entry.id   762307581e359b1cfb3ad1a258443417
#
_cell.length_a   1.000
_cell.length_b   1.000
_cell.length_c   1.000
_cell.angle_alpha   90.00
_cell.angle_beta   90.00
_cell.angle_gamma   90.00
#
_symmetry.space_group_name_H-M   'P 1'
#
loop_
_entity.id
_entity.type
_entity.pdbx_description
1 polymer ?
#
loop_
_entity_poly.entity_id
_entity_poly.type
_entity_poly.pdbx_seq_one_letter_code
_entity_poly.pdbx_strand_id
1 'polypeptide(L)'
;MEHYFTRKPVSPDSIQIIKDTLKGRVLKFKTSSSVFSKDKIDFGTKILIETVQIHPEDRLLDVGCGYGAIGISLSFFCRSVVMVDINERACRLAKENVRLNKVSNTYVVCGELSCLQYSFNIIVMNPPIRAGKKVVFQLIEESKILLQENGEFYLVARTRQGAKSIYSFISEIFPHVEYARLKGGYRVIKARK
;
A
#
# COMPACT_ATOMS: atom_id res chain seq x y z
N MET A 1 16.25 17.82 -2.50
CA MET A 1 15.84 16.64 -3.32
C MET A 1 14.37 16.39 -3.03
N GLU A 2 13.55 16.38 -4.05
CA GLU A 2 12.10 16.18 -3.89
C GLU A 2 11.80 14.72 -3.53
N HIS A 3 10.89 14.49 -2.58
CA HIS A 3 10.55 13.15 -2.11
C HIS A 3 9.21 12.70 -2.69
N TYR A 4 9.06 11.41 -2.99
CA TYR A 4 7.84 10.81 -3.55
C TYR A 4 6.60 10.92 -2.64
N PHE A 5 6.76 11.32 -1.39
CA PHE A 5 5.68 11.64 -0.44
C PHE A 5 5.35 13.14 -0.35
N THR A 6 5.86 13.96 -1.29
CA THR A 6 5.51 15.38 -1.40
C THR A 6 4.14 15.51 -2.06
N ARG A 7 3.25 16.35 -1.51
CA ARG A 7 1.87 16.50 -2.01
C ARG A 7 1.82 16.99 -3.46
N LYS A 8 2.61 18.02 -3.80
CA LYS A 8 2.68 18.60 -5.16
C LYS A 8 4.11 18.55 -5.68
N PRO A 9 4.52 17.44 -6.33
CA PRO A 9 5.85 17.36 -6.93
C PRO A 9 5.95 18.26 -8.16
N VAL A 10 7.06 19.02 -8.28
CA VAL A 10 7.38 19.92 -9.39
C VAL A 10 8.45 19.38 -10.33
N SER A 11 9.12 18.28 -9.98
CA SER A 11 10.16 17.67 -10.81
C SER A 11 9.62 17.22 -12.17
N PRO A 12 10.48 17.21 -13.24
CA PRO A 12 10.09 16.69 -14.55
C PRO A 12 9.53 15.26 -14.46
N ASP A 13 8.46 14.99 -15.18
CA ASP A 13 7.74 13.72 -15.15
C ASP A 13 8.06 12.91 -16.41
N SER A 14 8.77 11.80 -16.26
CA SER A 14 8.99 10.83 -17.34
C SER A 14 8.14 9.59 -17.06
N ILE A 15 7.08 9.42 -17.83
CA ILE A 15 6.17 8.27 -17.71
C ILE A 15 6.72 7.09 -18.48
N GLN A 16 6.70 5.91 -17.87
CA GLN A 16 7.01 4.64 -18.51
C GLN A 16 5.96 3.59 -18.15
N ILE A 17 5.88 2.54 -18.96
CA ILE A 17 4.98 1.41 -18.70
C ILE A 17 5.81 0.21 -18.29
N ILE A 18 5.51 -0.34 -17.13
CA ILE A 18 6.05 -1.62 -16.66
C ILE A 18 4.97 -2.70 -16.72
N LYS A 19 5.38 -3.96 -16.87
CA LYS A 19 4.51 -5.13 -16.89
C LYS A 19 5.05 -6.16 -15.91
N ASP A 20 4.17 -6.75 -15.13
CA ASP A 20 4.55 -7.78 -14.14
C ASP A 20 3.41 -8.79 -13.93
N THR A 21 3.76 -9.96 -13.40
CA THR A 21 2.79 -10.97 -13.00
C THR A 21 2.63 -10.94 -11.48
N LEU A 22 1.43 -10.56 -11.01
CA LEU A 22 1.09 -10.40 -9.61
C LEU A 22 -0.12 -11.26 -9.28
N LYS A 23 -0.01 -12.11 -8.27
CA LYS A 23 -1.08 -13.05 -7.87
C LYS A 23 -1.70 -13.80 -9.07
N GLY A 24 -0.83 -14.28 -9.98
CA GLY A 24 -1.23 -15.03 -11.18
C GLY A 24 -1.81 -14.18 -12.33
N ARG A 25 -1.89 -12.85 -12.20
CA ARG A 25 -2.40 -11.96 -13.25
C ARG A 25 -1.30 -11.11 -13.86
N VAL A 26 -1.33 -10.98 -15.17
CA VAL A 26 -0.42 -10.08 -15.90
C VAL A 26 -1.02 -8.67 -15.89
N LEU A 27 -0.37 -7.74 -15.21
CA LEU A 27 -0.81 -6.37 -15.05
C LEU A 27 0.18 -5.38 -15.67
N LYS A 28 -0.31 -4.24 -16.12
CA LYS A 28 0.49 -3.15 -16.69
C LYS A 28 0.33 -1.91 -15.82
N PHE A 29 1.42 -1.20 -15.56
CA PHE A 29 1.38 0.02 -14.77
C PHE A 29 2.17 1.14 -15.45
N LYS A 30 1.54 2.29 -15.58
CA LYS A 30 2.25 3.55 -15.82
C LYS A 30 2.93 3.96 -14.53
N THR A 31 4.20 4.25 -14.59
CA THR A 31 5.02 4.76 -13.48
C THR A 31 5.71 6.04 -13.89
N SER A 32 6.33 6.75 -12.95
CA SER A 32 7.01 8.00 -13.21
C SER A 32 8.31 8.07 -12.40
N SER A 33 9.25 8.88 -12.87
CA SER A 33 10.51 9.13 -12.17
C SER A 33 10.34 9.72 -10.77
N SER A 34 9.19 10.32 -10.49
CA SER A 34 8.85 10.97 -9.22
C SER A 34 8.01 10.12 -8.28
N VAL A 35 7.66 8.89 -8.65
CA VAL A 35 6.98 7.94 -7.76
C VAL A 35 7.89 6.80 -7.36
N PHE A 36 7.55 6.14 -6.26
CA PHE A 36 8.30 4.98 -5.78
C PHE A 36 8.34 3.85 -6.81
N SER A 37 9.53 3.22 -6.98
CA SER A 37 9.71 2.02 -7.81
C SER A 37 9.36 2.19 -9.29
N LYS A 38 9.95 3.21 -9.93
CA LYS A 38 9.66 3.58 -11.32
C LYS A 38 9.94 2.49 -12.37
N ASP A 39 11.03 1.72 -12.22
CA ASP A 39 11.53 0.81 -13.27
C ASP A 39 10.95 -0.62 -13.17
N LYS A 40 10.52 -1.03 -11.98
CA LYS A 40 9.93 -2.35 -11.70
C LYS A 40 9.16 -2.31 -10.39
N ILE A 41 8.22 -3.21 -10.21
CA ILE A 41 7.52 -3.33 -8.93
C ILE A 41 8.51 -3.77 -7.86
N ASP A 42 8.54 -3.02 -6.74
CA ASP A 42 9.43 -3.32 -5.61
C ASP A 42 9.19 -4.74 -5.08
N PHE A 43 10.27 -5.40 -4.70
CA PHE A 43 10.21 -6.78 -4.22
C PHE A 43 9.38 -6.91 -2.93
N GLY A 44 9.43 -5.91 -2.05
CA GLY A 44 8.59 -5.86 -0.85
C GLY A 44 7.09 -5.78 -1.20
N THR A 45 6.74 -4.93 -2.18
CA THR A 45 5.38 -4.85 -2.72
C THR A 45 4.91 -6.20 -3.26
N LYS A 46 5.73 -6.92 -4.02
CA LYS A 46 5.39 -8.26 -4.53
C LYS A 46 5.15 -9.26 -3.40
N ILE A 47 6.05 -9.30 -2.40
CA ILE A 47 5.90 -10.19 -1.26
C ILE A 47 4.62 -9.86 -0.48
N LEU A 48 4.30 -8.58 -0.27
CA LEU A 48 3.08 -8.16 0.39
C LEU A 48 1.85 -8.67 -0.36
N ILE A 49 1.74 -8.38 -1.66
CA ILE A 49 0.64 -8.84 -2.52
C ILE A 49 0.43 -10.36 -2.43
N GLU A 50 1.52 -11.13 -2.50
CA GLU A 50 1.48 -12.60 -2.42
C GLU A 50 1.08 -13.13 -1.03
N THR A 51 1.32 -12.34 0.03
CA THR A 51 1.10 -12.78 1.42
C THR A 51 -0.31 -12.47 1.89
N VAL A 52 -0.90 -11.37 1.43
CA VAL A 52 -2.25 -10.93 1.86
C VAL A 52 -3.28 -12.03 1.57
N GLN A 53 -3.96 -12.46 2.62
CA GLN A 53 -5.16 -13.29 2.55
C GLN A 53 -6.36 -12.38 2.36
N ILE A 54 -7.16 -12.61 1.34
CA ILE A 54 -8.25 -11.74 0.97
C ILE A 54 -9.43 -12.57 0.44
N HIS A 55 -10.64 -12.17 0.79
CA HIS A 55 -11.88 -12.87 0.43
C HIS A 55 -12.76 -11.97 -0.47
N PRO A 56 -13.66 -12.57 -1.28
CA PRO A 56 -14.50 -11.83 -2.22
C PRO A 56 -15.37 -10.73 -1.58
N GLU A 57 -15.73 -10.86 -0.32
CA GLU A 57 -16.56 -9.89 0.40
C GLU A 57 -15.77 -8.77 1.09
N ASP A 58 -14.42 -8.85 1.08
CA ASP A 58 -13.59 -7.89 1.78
C ASP A 58 -13.60 -6.52 1.12
N ARG A 59 -13.57 -5.50 1.97
CA ARG A 59 -13.24 -4.12 1.62
C ARG A 59 -11.79 -3.87 2.02
N LEU A 60 -10.95 -3.52 1.04
CA LEU A 60 -9.53 -3.31 1.21
C LEU A 60 -9.19 -1.82 1.15
N LEU A 61 -8.29 -1.37 2.04
CA LEU A 61 -7.62 -0.08 1.96
C LEU A 61 -6.13 -0.26 1.66
N ASP A 62 -5.64 0.40 0.60
CA ASP A 62 -4.22 0.49 0.25
C ASP A 62 -3.68 1.87 0.66
N VAL A 63 -2.88 1.90 1.73
CA VAL A 63 -2.36 3.13 2.35
C VAL A 63 -1.02 3.52 1.74
N GLY A 64 -0.94 4.75 1.21
CA GLY A 64 0.23 5.21 0.47
C GLY A 64 0.38 4.44 -0.84
N CYS A 65 -0.71 4.37 -1.60
CA CYS A 65 -0.86 3.46 -2.74
C CYS A 65 0.13 3.71 -3.89
N GLY A 66 0.75 4.89 -3.96
CA GLY A 66 1.61 5.24 -5.09
C GLY A 66 0.85 5.17 -6.41
N TYR A 67 1.42 4.49 -7.40
CA TYR A 67 0.75 4.26 -8.69
C TYR A 67 -0.27 3.11 -8.68
N GLY A 68 -0.58 2.52 -7.51
CA GLY A 68 -1.67 1.56 -7.32
C GLY A 68 -1.31 0.09 -7.48
N ALA A 69 -0.03 -0.29 -7.39
CA ALA A 69 0.40 -1.67 -7.62
C ALA A 69 -0.28 -2.69 -6.68
N ILE A 70 -0.42 -2.37 -5.39
CA ILE A 70 -1.02 -3.28 -4.40
C ILE A 70 -2.53 -3.32 -4.59
N GLY A 71 -3.20 -2.18 -4.52
CA GLY A 71 -4.65 -2.10 -4.58
C GLY A 71 -5.22 -2.70 -5.87
N ILE A 72 -4.64 -2.38 -7.04
CA ILE A 72 -5.07 -2.93 -8.33
C ILE A 72 -4.85 -4.45 -8.39
N SER A 73 -3.72 -4.95 -7.88
CA SER A 73 -3.46 -6.40 -7.89
C SER A 73 -4.43 -7.19 -7.02
N LEU A 74 -4.85 -6.63 -5.88
CA LEU A 74 -5.75 -7.28 -4.94
C LEU A 74 -7.23 -7.08 -5.29
N SER A 75 -7.58 -6.09 -6.11
CA SER A 75 -8.97 -5.77 -6.48
C SER A 75 -9.72 -6.92 -7.16
N PHE A 76 -9.01 -7.82 -7.81
CA PHE A 76 -9.59 -8.98 -8.47
C PHE A 76 -10.07 -10.08 -7.51
N PHE A 77 -9.79 -9.93 -6.22
CA PHE A 77 -10.03 -10.96 -5.20
C PHE A 77 -10.92 -10.46 -4.06
N CYS A 78 -11.43 -9.23 -4.13
CA CYS A 78 -12.23 -8.62 -3.08
C CYS A 78 -13.41 -7.80 -3.64
N ARG A 79 -14.31 -7.42 -2.75
CA ARG A 79 -15.51 -6.64 -3.07
C ARG A 79 -15.15 -5.24 -3.59
N SER A 80 -14.27 -4.55 -2.89
CA SER A 80 -13.88 -3.19 -3.28
C SER A 80 -12.53 -2.79 -2.69
N VAL A 81 -11.86 -1.87 -3.36
CA VAL A 81 -10.58 -1.29 -2.93
C VAL A 81 -10.68 0.22 -2.88
N VAL A 82 -10.22 0.81 -1.78
CA VAL A 82 -9.90 2.23 -1.69
C VAL A 82 -8.38 2.35 -1.66
N MET A 83 -7.83 3.16 -2.56
CA MET A 83 -6.41 3.50 -2.62
C MET A 83 -6.23 4.94 -2.21
N VAL A 84 -5.43 5.22 -1.19
CA VAL A 84 -5.20 6.59 -0.70
C VAL A 84 -3.73 6.97 -0.78
N ASP A 85 -3.46 8.17 -1.25
CA ASP A 85 -2.12 8.78 -1.26
C ASP A 85 -2.24 10.29 -1.14
N ILE A 86 -1.28 10.96 -0.51
CA ILE A 86 -1.22 12.42 -0.44
C ILE A 86 -0.63 13.04 -1.69
N ASN A 87 0.13 12.29 -2.48
CA ASN A 87 0.81 12.73 -3.67
C ASN A 87 -0.15 12.77 -4.87
N GLU A 88 -0.46 13.98 -5.35
CA GLU A 88 -1.41 14.19 -6.46
C GLU A 88 -0.99 13.46 -7.75
N ARG A 89 0.32 13.35 -8.02
CA ARG A 89 0.86 12.64 -9.20
C ARG A 89 0.69 11.12 -9.07
N ALA A 90 0.94 10.58 -7.88
CA ALA A 90 0.69 9.17 -7.58
C ALA A 90 -0.80 8.82 -7.78
N CYS A 91 -1.70 9.64 -7.24
CA CYS A 91 -3.15 9.45 -7.40
C CYS A 91 -3.59 9.52 -8.87
N ARG A 92 -3.01 10.44 -9.66
CA ARG A 92 -3.29 10.51 -11.11
C ARG A 92 -2.86 9.22 -11.82
N LEU A 93 -1.64 8.76 -11.56
CA LEU A 93 -1.13 7.50 -12.12
C LEU A 93 -1.98 6.30 -11.68
N ALA A 94 -2.37 6.23 -10.40
CA ALA A 94 -3.24 5.17 -9.90
C ALA A 94 -4.58 5.14 -10.65
N LYS A 95 -5.23 6.30 -10.86
CA LYS A 95 -6.47 6.39 -11.65
C LYS A 95 -6.30 5.92 -13.10
N GLU A 96 -5.17 6.27 -13.73
CA GLU A 96 -4.86 5.82 -15.08
C GLU A 96 -4.62 4.30 -15.11
N ASN A 97 -3.95 3.75 -14.09
CA ASN A 97 -3.65 2.33 -13.97
C ASN A 97 -4.90 1.48 -13.67
N VAL A 98 -5.86 2.01 -12.91
CA VAL A 98 -7.19 1.39 -12.74
C VAL A 98 -7.85 1.19 -14.10
N ARG A 99 -7.89 2.24 -14.94
CA ARG A 99 -8.45 2.18 -16.30
C ARG A 99 -7.66 1.23 -17.21
N LEU A 100 -6.32 1.30 -17.16
CA LEU A 100 -5.42 0.47 -17.98
C LEU A 100 -5.63 -1.04 -17.72
N ASN A 101 -5.91 -1.42 -16.47
CA ASN A 101 -6.15 -2.80 -16.08
C ASN A 101 -7.65 -3.17 -16.05
N LYS A 102 -8.54 -2.26 -16.51
CA LYS A 102 -9.99 -2.47 -16.60
C LYS A 102 -10.63 -2.90 -15.26
N VAL A 103 -10.17 -2.31 -14.17
CA VAL A 103 -10.71 -2.59 -12.84
C VAL A 103 -11.87 -1.63 -12.56
N SER A 104 -13.00 -2.14 -12.05
CA SER A 104 -14.23 -1.37 -11.82
C SER A 104 -14.57 -1.13 -10.34
N ASN A 105 -14.00 -1.91 -9.42
CA ASN A 105 -14.29 -1.89 -7.99
C ASN A 105 -13.23 -1.14 -7.15
N THR A 106 -12.44 -0.25 -7.79
CA THR A 106 -11.32 0.45 -7.15
C THR A 106 -11.48 1.96 -7.22
N TYR A 107 -11.34 2.61 -6.08
CA TYR A 107 -11.51 4.05 -5.88
C TYR A 107 -10.19 4.68 -5.42
N VAL A 108 -9.81 5.81 -6.00
CA VAL A 108 -8.57 6.54 -5.67
C VAL A 108 -8.90 7.85 -4.97
N VAL A 109 -8.44 7.99 -3.75
CA VAL A 109 -8.58 9.18 -2.91
C VAL A 109 -7.23 9.88 -2.82
N CYS A 110 -7.20 11.17 -3.17
CA CYS A 110 -6.01 12.01 -3.01
C CYS A 110 -6.16 12.82 -1.72
N GLY A 111 -5.51 12.40 -0.65
CA GLY A 111 -5.64 13.04 0.67
C GLY A 111 -5.04 12.19 1.78
N GLU A 112 -5.31 12.62 3.01
CA GLU A 112 -4.93 11.93 4.23
C GLU A 112 -5.96 10.86 4.63
N LEU A 113 -5.57 9.93 5.50
CA LEU A 113 -6.48 8.89 5.99
C LEU A 113 -7.69 9.47 6.74
N SER A 114 -7.53 10.61 7.40
CA SER A 114 -8.60 11.35 8.08
C SER A 114 -9.79 11.75 7.18
N CYS A 115 -9.59 11.78 5.85
CA CYS A 115 -10.67 12.00 4.89
C CYS A 115 -11.61 10.80 4.73
N LEU A 116 -11.25 9.63 5.25
CA LEU A 116 -12.02 8.40 5.11
C LEU A 116 -12.96 8.20 6.30
N GLN A 117 -14.23 7.92 6.01
CA GLN A 117 -15.28 7.69 7.02
C GLN A 117 -15.78 6.24 7.03
N TYR A 118 -15.09 5.35 6.31
CA TYR A 118 -15.47 3.94 6.18
C TYR A 118 -14.48 3.05 6.92
N SER A 119 -14.93 1.89 7.37
CA SER A 119 -14.08 0.85 7.93
C SER A 119 -13.82 -0.27 6.92
N PHE A 120 -12.67 -0.93 7.06
CA PHE A 120 -12.14 -1.91 6.12
C PHE A 120 -11.88 -3.25 6.80
N ASN A 121 -12.08 -4.35 6.07
CA ASN A 121 -11.74 -5.70 6.55
C ASN A 121 -10.23 -5.92 6.48
N ILE A 122 -9.59 -5.41 5.41
CA ILE A 122 -8.17 -5.55 5.15
C ILE A 122 -7.56 -4.17 4.91
N ILE A 123 -6.46 -3.88 5.58
CA ILE A 123 -5.64 -2.69 5.30
C ILE A 123 -4.23 -3.15 4.96
N VAL A 124 -3.69 -2.62 3.87
CA VAL A 124 -2.34 -2.93 3.40
C VAL A 124 -1.50 -1.67 3.31
N MET A 125 -0.20 -1.77 3.64
CA MET A 125 0.72 -0.66 3.57
C MET A 125 2.14 -1.09 3.18
N ASN A 126 2.71 -0.45 2.16
CA ASN A 126 4.15 -0.40 1.96
C ASN A 126 4.63 1.01 2.35
N PRO A 127 5.06 1.23 3.61
CA PRO A 127 5.15 2.57 4.19
C PRO A 127 6.26 3.43 3.57
N PRO A 128 6.10 4.76 3.57
CA PRO A 128 7.14 5.70 3.15
C PRO A 128 8.25 5.81 4.21
N ILE A 129 9.12 4.81 4.32
CA ILE A 129 10.18 4.74 5.34
C ILE A 129 11.06 6.00 5.37
N ARG A 130 11.30 6.63 4.20
CA ARG A 130 12.09 7.86 4.09
C ARG A 130 11.41 9.09 4.68
N ALA A 131 10.10 9.06 4.91
CA ALA A 131 9.37 10.13 5.60
C ALA A 131 9.65 10.17 7.11
N GLY A 132 10.31 9.14 7.63
CA GLY A 132 10.67 9.02 9.04
C GLY A 132 9.67 8.18 9.86
N LYS A 133 10.15 7.70 11.00
CA LYS A 133 9.37 6.80 11.87
C LYS A 133 8.06 7.42 12.37
N LYS A 134 8.06 8.70 12.71
CA LYS A 134 6.87 9.40 13.20
C LYS A 134 5.71 9.31 12.22
N VAL A 135 5.98 9.57 10.93
CA VAL A 135 4.96 9.49 9.87
C VAL A 135 4.45 8.05 9.72
N VAL A 136 5.36 7.07 9.72
CA VAL A 136 4.98 5.64 9.59
C VAL A 136 4.11 5.21 10.76
N PHE A 137 4.45 5.58 12.00
CA PHE A 137 3.70 5.23 13.19
C PHE A 137 2.32 5.88 13.21
N GLN A 138 2.23 7.16 12.84
CA GLN A 138 0.94 7.84 12.68
C GLN A 138 0.03 7.13 11.67
N LEU A 139 0.55 6.75 10.50
CA LEU A 139 -0.23 6.01 9.50
C LEU A 139 -0.71 4.65 10.01
N ILE A 140 0.07 3.98 10.87
CA ILE A 140 -0.32 2.70 11.51
C ILE A 140 -1.47 2.93 12.50
N GLU A 141 -1.38 3.98 13.34
CA GLU A 141 -2.45 4.34 14.30
C GLU A 141 -3.76 4.70 13.57
N GLU A 142 -3.69 5.56 12.57
CA GLU A 142 -4.84 5.94 11.75
C GLU A 142 -5.44 4.72 11.02
N SER A 143 -4.59 3.80 10.52
CA SER A 143 -5.05 2.55 9.91
C SER A 143 -5.82 1.68 10.90
N LYS A 144 -5.36 1.58 12.16
CA LYS A 144 -6.07 0.82 13.19
C LYS A 144 -7.48 1.37 13.44
N ILE A 145 -7.65 2.70 13.41
CA ILE A 145 -8.97 3.34 13.59
C ILE A 145 -9.92 2.93 12.46
N LEU A 146 -9.42 2.89 11.21
CA LEU A 146 -10.20 2.54 10.03
C LEU A 146 -10.42 1.01 9.86
N LEU A 147 -9.77 0.19 10.67
CA LEU A 147 -9.91 -1.26 10.62
C LEU A 147 -11.15 -1.72 11.39
N GLN A 148 -11.95 -2.60 10.80
CA GLN A 148 -13.08 -3.24 11.47
C GLN A 148 -12.61 -4.16 12.59
N GLU A 149 -13.51 -4.48 13.53
CA GLU A 149 -13.29 -5.55 14.50
C GLU A 149 -12.98 -6.87 13.76
N ASN A 150 -11.99 -7.60 14.23
CA ASN A 150 -11.43 -8.78 13.59
C ASN A 150 -10.79 -8.55 12.22
N GLY A 151 -10.66 -7.30 11.76
CA GLY A 151 -9.99 -6.94 10.53
C GLY A 151 -8.47 -7.15 10.62
N GLU A 152 -7.83 -7.26 9.47
CA GLU A 152 -6.40 -7.57 9.34
C GLU A 152 -5.62 -6.43 8.72
N PHE A 153 -4.51 -6.08 9.33
CA PHE A 153 -3.56 -5.08 8.85
C PHE A 153 -2.27 -5.76 8.39
N TYR A 154 -1.82 -5.45 7.18
CA TYR A 154 -0.59 -5.98 6.62
C TYR A 154 0.37 -4.84 6.27
N LEU A 155 1.60 -4.93 6.74
CA LEU A 155 2.67 -3.98 6.43
C LEU A 155 3.93 -4.72 6.00
N VAL A 156 4.58 -4.23 4.93
CA VAL A 156 5.89 -4.74 4.53
C VAL A 156 7.00 -3.75 4.88
N ALA A 157 8.11 -4.25 5.46
CA ALA A 157 9.29 -3.45 5.72
C ALA A 157 10.58 -4.27 5.53
N ARG A 158 11.67 -3.59 5.15
CA ARG A 158 13.00 -4.21 5.13
C ARG A 158 13.55 -4.35 6.55
N THR A 159 14.19 -5.48 6.83
CA THR A 159 14.86 -5.74 8.11
C THR A 159 15.83 -4.60 8.49
N ARG A 160 16.63 -4.14 7.52
CA ARG A 160 17.63 -3.07 7.71
C ARG A 160 17.03 -1.65 7.74
N GLN A 161 15.73 -1.50 7.47
CA GLN A 161 15.03 -0.21 7.44
C GLN A 161 13.98 -0.08 8.56
N GLY A 162 14.23 -0.70 9.71
CA GLY A 162 13.43 -0.52 10.90
C GLY A 162 12.26 -1.49 11.08
N ALA A 163 12.20 -2.61 10.32
CA ALA A 163 11.13 -3.60 10.47
C ALA A 163 10.93 -4.09 11.92
N LYS A 164 12.02 -4.24 12.71
CA LYS A 164 11.92 -4.63 14.12
C LYS A 164 11.25 -3.55 14.98
N SER A 165 11.59 -2.30 14.79
CA SER A 165 10.97 -1.16 15.49
C SER A 165 9.50 -0.98 15.12
N ILE A 166 9.15 -1.19 13.85
CA ILE A 166 7.76 -1.16 13.37
C ILE A 166 6.97 -2.31 13.98
N TYR A 167 7.53 -3.51 14.02
CA TYR A 167 6.91 -4.68 14.67
C TYR A 167 6.62 -4.42 16.15
N SER A 168 7.61 -3.91 16.90
CA SER A 168 7.41 -3.57 18.32
C SER A 168 6.28 -2.57 18.50
N PHE A 169 6.25 -1.50 17.71
CA PHE A 169 5.20 -0.49 17.77
C PHE A 169 3.81 -1.06 17.46
N ILE A 170 3.70 -1.89 16.41
CA ILE A 170 2.43 -2.57 16.07
C ILE A 170 1.99 -3.47 17.23
N SER A 171 2.92 -4.18 17.89
CA SER A 171 2.63 -5.06 19.04
C SER A 171 2.18 -4.32 20.29
N GLU A 172 2.47 -3.02 20.41
CA GLU A 172 1.97 -2.17 21.50
C GLU A 172 0.48 -1.79 21.31
N ILE A 173 0.02 -1.74 20.06
CA ILE A 173 -1.32 -1.23 19.74
C ILE A 173 -2.30 -2.30 19.23
N PHE A 174 -1.82 -3.44 18.70
CA PHE A 174 -2.66 -4.55 18.25
C PHE A 174 -2.56 -5.76 19.17
N PRO A 175 -3.67 -6.46 19.48
CA PRO A 175 -3.67 -7.62 20.36
C PRO A 175 -2.96 -8.85 19.77
N HIS A 176 -2.97 -9.00 18.44
CA HIS A 176 -2.36 -10.13 17.76
C HIS A 176 -1.46 -9.63 16.62
N VAL A 177 -0.15 -9.97 16.68
CA VAL A 177 0.85 -9.55 15.70
C VAL A 177 1.81 -10.70 15.41
N GLU A 178 2.06 -10.93 14.12
CA GLU A 178 2.98 -11.96 13.65
C GLU A 178 3.78 -11.52 12.42
N TYR A 179 4.87 -12.21 12.14
CA TYR A 179 5.52 -12.15 10.85
C TYR A 179 4.86 -13.16 9.90
N ALA A 180 3.94 -12.72 9.06
CA ALA A 180 3.25 -13.56 8.08
C ALA A 180 4.20 -14.08 7.00
N ARG A 181 5.29 -13.34 6.68
CA ARG A 181 6.31 -13.79 5.72
C ARG A 181 7.66 -13.13 5.95
N LEU A 182 8.72 -13.93 5.73
CA LEU A 182 10.11 -13.50 5.76
C LEU A 182 10.76 -13.92 4.43
N LYS A 183 11.21 -12.97 3.61
CA LYS A 183 11.85 -13.30 2.31
C LYS A 183 12.74 -12.15 1.82
N GLY A 184 13.96 -12.47 1.37
CA GLY A 184 14.85 -11.52 0.71
C GLY A 184 15.17 -10.25 1.52
N GLY A 185 15.27 -10.38 2.85
CA GLY A 185 15.49 -9.25 3.76
C GLY A 185 14.26 -8.37 4.01
N TYR A 186 13.08 -8.76 3.52
CA TYR A 186 11.79 -8.14 3.83
C TYR A 186 11.01 -8.98 4.84
N ARG A 187 10.17 -8.31 5.60
CA ARG A 187 9.23 -8.87 6.56
C ARG A 187 7.84 -8.33 6.28
N VAL A 188 6.88 -9.21 6.12
CA VAL A 188 5.46 -8.86 6.14
C VAL A 188 4.97 -9.07 7.55
N ILE A 189 4.54 -7.98 8.17
CA ILE A 189 3.93 -7.97 9.50
C ILE A 189 2.42 -8.03 9.27
N LYS A 190 1.77 -8.97 9.94
CA LYS A 190 0.31 -9.07 10.00
C LYS A 190 -0.12 -8.74 11.41
N ALA A 191 -1.13 -7.90 11.55
CA ALA A 191 -1.78 -7.60 12.81
C ALA A 191 -3.29 -7.78 12.68
N ARG A 192 -3.97 -8.09 13.79
CA ARG A 192 -5.42 -8.24 13.83
C ARG A 192 -5.98 -7.38 14.97
N LYS A 193 -7.08 -6.68 14.68
CA LYS A 193 -7.81 -5.87 15.66
C LYS A 193 -8.76 -6.73 16.48
#